data_55d70c5a4f22ae76917413fd88e4ef2a
#
_entry.id   55d70c5a4f22ae76917413fd88e4ef2a
#
_cell.length_a   1.000
_cell.length_b   1.000
_cell.length_c   1.000
_cell.angle_alpha   90.00
_cell.angle_beta   90.00
_cell.angle_gamma   90.00
#
_symmetry.space_group_name_H-M   'P 1'
#
loop_
_entity.id
_entity.type
_entity.pdbx_description
1 polymer ?
#
loop_
_entity_poly.entity_id
_entity_poly.type
_entity_poly.pdbx_seq_one_letter_code
_entity_poly.pdbx_strand_id
1 'polypeptide(L)'
;HSPRFAIMTDFKHLVAKDLKLGKTLDIKIKELPKHYDFFLPLAGSEVYHSVNDNEADRNAAYQMATLYDHLIEENPGIYQSKEQIHHLNVFLSRLLFCFFAEDTGIFPEDSIFTNTLVQHTDDNGSDAHLFLDKLFARLDSKDTTGLPEFLAKFPYVNGGLFRDKISSPKFSAKARKILVELGELQWKNINPDIFGSMIQAVTTGVDRSKLGQHYT
;
A
#
# COMPACT_ATOMS: atom_id res chain seq x y z
N HIS A 1 2.69 -28.47 8.05
CA HIS A 1 3.08 -27.76 6.81
C HIS A 1 2.16 -28.27 5.69
N SER A 2 1.34 -27.40 5.14
CA SER A 2 0.54 -27.73 3.96
C SER A 2 1.42 -27.52 2.71
N PRO A 3 1.49 -28.51 1.79
CA PRO A 3 2.24 -28.33 0.54
C PRO A 3 1.61 -27.24 -0.30
N ARG A 4 2.43 -26.46 -1.02
CA ARG A 4 1.94 -25.43 -1.94
C ARG A 4 1.53 -26.03 -3.28
N PHE A 5 2.25 -27.03 -3.77
CA PHE A 5 2.01 -27.67 -5.06
C PHE A 5 1.71 -29.15 -4.90
N ALA A 6 0.75 -29.62 -5.67
CA ALA A 6 0.55 -31.04 -5.95
C ALA A 6 0.92 -31.27 -7.43
N ILE A 7 1.89 -32.16 -7.69
CA ILE A 7 2.40 -32.45 -9.02
C ILE A 7 2.27 -33.94 -9.28
N MET A 8 1.70 -34.28 -10.46
CA MET A 8 1.57 -35.66 -10.93
C MET A 8 2.10 -35.75 -12.37
N THR A 9 2.86 -36.78 -12.69
CA THR A 9 3.38 -37.01 -14.05
C THR A 9 3.49 -38.51 -14.35
N ASP A 10 3.24 -38.85 -15.62
CA ASP A 10 3.53 -40.14 -16.23
C ASP A 10 4.78 -40.09 -17.13
N PHE A 11 5.59 -39.01 -17.00
CA PHE A 11 6.76 -38.68 -17.83
C PHE A 11 6.45 -38.30 -19.29
N LYS A 12 5.18 -38.29 -19.68
CA LYS A 12 4.69 -37.77 -20.97
C LYS A 12 3.84 -36.52 -20.75
N HIS A 13 2.98 -36.56 -19.74
CA HIS A 13 2.13 -35.46 -19.30
C HIS A 13 2.53 -35.04 -17.87
N LEU A 14 2.28 -33.79 -17.56
CA LEU A 14 2.46 -33.22 -16.25
C LEU A 14 1.21 -32.43 -15.89
N VAL A 15 0.60 -32.80 -14.76
CA VAL A 15 -0.49 -32.04 -14.14
C VAL A 15 0.04 -31.49 -12.83
N ALA A 16 -0.02 -30.16 -12.67
CA ALA A 16 0.38 -29.51 -11.45
C ALA A 16 -0.73 -28.57 -10.95
N LYS A 17 -0.97 -28.57 -9.64
CA LYS A 17 -1.93 -27.68 -9.01
C LYS A 17 -1.23 -26.84 -7.95
N ASP A 18 -1.31 -25.53 -8.07
CA ASP A 18 -0.98 -24.60 -6.99
C ASP A 18 -2.15 -24.58 -6.00
N LEU A 19 -1.95 -25.15 -4.82
CA LEU A 19 -2.99 -25.28 -3.79
C LEU A 19 -3.28 -23.96 -3.10
N LYS A 20 -2.34 -22.97 -3.17
CA LYS A 20 -2.53 -21.63 -2.64
C LYS A 20 -3.41 -20.79 -3.57
N LEU A 21 -3.19 -20.86 -4.88
CA LEU A 21 -3.91 -20.07 -5.88
C LEU A 21 -5.08 -20.81 -6.54
N GLY A 22 -5.22 -22.12 -6.32
CA GLY A 22 -6.23 -22.96 -6.96
C GLY A 22 -6.02 -23.20 -8.47
N LYS A 23 -4.90 -22.71 -9.05
CA LYS A 23 -4.59 -22.84 -10.46
C LYS A 23 -4.08 -24.24 -10.81
N THR A 24 -4.51 -24.76 -11.97
CA THR A 24 -4.06 -26.05 -12.49
C THR A 24 -3.34 -25.86 -13.81
N LEU A 25 -2.19 -26.49 -13.97
CA LEU A 25 -1.44 -26.60 -15.22
C LEU A 25 -1.52 -28.07 -15.68
N ASP A 26 -1.95 -28.31 -16.92
CA ASP A 26 -2.00 -29.62 -17.57
C ASP A 26 -1.32 -29.52 -18.93
N ILE A 27 -0.14 -30.12 -19.06
CA ILE A 27 0.73 -29.96 -20.22
C ILE A 27 1.45 -31.26 -20.59
N LYS A 28 1.96 -31.33 -21.83
CA LYS A 28 2.97 -32.33 -22.18
C LYS A 28 4.29 -31.97 -21.52
N ILE A 29 5.00 -32.94 -20.97
CA ILE A 29 6.25 -32.69 -20.23
C ILE A 29 7.31 -31.94 -21.06
N LYS A 30 7.31 -32.07 -22.38
CA LYS A 30 8.18 -31.33 -23.30
C LYS A 30 7.90 -29.82 -23.33
N GLU A 31 6.73 -29.41 -22.89
CA GLU A 31 6.30 -28.00 -22.85
C GLU A 31 6.68 -27.31 -21.52
N LEU A 32 7.16 -28.10 -20.53
CA LEU A 32 7.56 -27.60 -19.23
C LEU A 32 8.48 -26.36 -19.28
N PRO A 33 9.49 -26.28 -20.19
CA PRO A 33 10.32 -25.10 -20.29
C PRO A 33 9.58 -23.81 -20.67
N LYS A 34 8.39 -23.91 -21.29
CA LYS A 34 7.57 -22.75 -21.65
C LYS A 34 6.66 -22.30 -20.50
N HIS A 35 6.52 -23.12 -19.46
CA HIS A 35 5.65 -22.90 -18.32
C HIS A 35 6.44 -22.92 -16.98
N TYR A 36 7.73 -22.62 -17.04
CA TYR A 36 8.60 -22.60 -15.85
C TYR A 36 8.13 -21.56 -14.80
N ASP A 37 7.48 -20.48 -15.27
CA ASP A 37 6.88 -19.43 -14.47
C ASP A 37 5.86 -19.94 -13.47
N PHE A 38 5.08 -20.98 -13.82
CA PHE A 38 4.14 -21.63 -12.90
C PHE A 38 4.84 -22.20 -11.65
N PHE A 39 6.10 -22.58 -11.76
CA PHE A 39 6.87 -23.24 -10.70
C PHE A 39 7.88 -22.31 -9.98
N LEU A 40 8.00 -21.06 -10.40
CA LEU A 40 8.92 -20.10 -9.75
C LEU A 40 8.74 -19.98 -8.23
N PRO A 41 7.54 -20.12 -7.67
CA PRO A 41 7.36 -20.15 -6.24
C PRO A 41 8.07 -21.31 -5.51
N LEU A 42 8.37 -22.42 -6.19
CA LEU A 42 9.20 -23.51 -5.64
C LEU A 42 10.66 -23.11 -5.47
N ALA A 43 11.14 -22.16 -6.29
CA ALA A 43 12.49 -21.62 -6.21
C ALA A 43 12.62 -20.43 -5.25
N GLY A 44 11.56 -20.13 -4.47
CA GLY A 44 11.51 -18.98 -3.57
C GLY A 44 11.29 -17.64 -4.30
N SER A 45 11.14 -17.67 -5.62
CA SER A 45 10.75 -16.51 -6.42
C SER A 45 9.22 -16.51 -6.51
N GLU A 46 8.56 -15.73 -5.67
CA GLU A 46 7.15 -15.45 -5.92
C GLU A 46 7.10 -14.65 -7.23
N VAL A 47 6.70 -15.31 -8.32
CA VAL A 47 6.25 -14.57 -9.50
C VAL A 47 4.96 -13.91 -9.06
N TYR A 48 5.01 -12.60 -8.95
CA TYR A 48 3.80 -11.81 -8.98
C TYR A 48 3.17 -12.02 -10.38
N HIS A 49 2.46 -13.13 -10.55
CA HIS A 49 1.43 -13.15 -11.57
C HIS A 49 0.51 -12.00 -11.21
N SER A 50 0.24 -11.15 -12.19
CA SER A 50 -0.79 -10.14 -12.11
C SER A 50 -1.91 -10.71 -11.25
N VAL A 51 -1.92 -10.30 -9.98
CA VAL A 51 -3.04 -10.49 -9.08
C VAL A 51 -4.24 -10.15 -9.93
N ASN A 52 -5.26 -10.98 -9.94
CA ASN A 52 -6.51 -10.71 -10.62
C ASN A 52 -6.72 -9.21 -10.60
N ASP A 53 -6.81 -8.61 -11.79
CA ASP A 53 -6.98 -7.18 -12.03
C ASP A 53 -8.18 -6.69 -11.21
N ASN A 54 -7.97 -6.55 -9.90
CA ASN A 54 -9.00 -6.09 -9.01
C ASN A 54 -9.15 -4.60 -9.26
N GLU A 55 -10.32 -4.18 -9.67
CA GLU A 55 -10.64 -2.77 -9.90
C GLU A 55 -10.31 -1.91 -8.67
N ALA A 56 -10.48 -2.46 -7.45
CA ALA A 56 -10.13 -1.79 -6.21
C ALA A 56 -8.61 -1.53 -6.12
N ASP A 57 -7.78 -2.51 -6.48
CA ASP A 57 -6.31 -2.39 -6.49
C ASP A 57 -5.85 -1.31 -7.46
N ARG A 58 -6.44 -1.27 -8.68
CA ARG A 58 -6.13 -0.25 -9.70
C ARG A 58 -6.52 1.15 -9.24
N ASN A 59 -7.72 1.28 -8.70
CA ASN A 59 -8.22 2.57 -8.24
C ASN A 59 -7.34 3.11 -7.10
N ALA A 60 -6.98 2.28 -6.13
CA ALA A 60 -6.09 2.66 -5.05
C ALA A 60 -4.71 3.10 -5.57
N ALA A 61 -4.12 2.33 -6.49
CA ALA A 61 -2.84 2.66 -7.10
C ALA A 61 -2.88 3.99 -7.88
N TYR A 62 -3.94 4.21 -8.66
CA TYR A 62 -4.13 5.45 -9.40
C TYR A 62 -4.30 6.66 -8.47
N GLN A 63 -5.12 6.56 -7.43
CA GLN A 63 -5.33 7.64 -6.48
C GLN A 63 -4.06 7.93 -5.66
N MET A 64 -3.30 6.90 -5.25
CA MET A 64 -2.02 7.09 -4.59
C MET A 64 -0.99 7.79 -5.48
N ALA A 65 -0.93 7.44 -6.77
CA ALA A 65 -0.07 8.12 -7.73
C ALA A 65 -0.48 9.60 -7.91
N THR A 66 -1.78 9.87 -7.95
CA THR A 66 -2.31 11.23 -8.06
C THR A 66 -2.01 12.05 -6.81
N LEU A 67 -2.16 11.46 -5.62
CA LEU A 67 -1.75 12.10 -4.36
C LEU A 67 -0.27 12.46 -4.38
N TYR A 68 0.57 11.50 -4.77
CA TYR A 68 2.01 11.69 -4.90
C TYR A 68 2.36 12.89 -5.79
N ASP A 69 1.73 13.01 -6.96
CA ASP A 69 1.98 14.12 -7.89
C ASP A 69 1.67 15.47 -7.27
N HIS A 70 0.53 15.59 -6.60
CA HIS A 70 0.17 16.84 -5.91
C HIS A 70 1.06 17.14 -4.71
N LEU A 71 1.56 16.12 -4.00
CA LEU A 71 2.54 16.35 -2.93
C LEU A 71 3.86 16.86 -3.49
N ILE A 72 4.30 16.41 -4.67
CA ILE A 72 5.51 16.93 -5.33
C ILE A 72 5.32 18.38 -5.76
N GLU A 73 4.20 18.70 -6.38
CA GLU A 73 3.89 20.05 -6.83
C GLU A 73 3.90 21.04 -5.66
N GLU A 74 3.33 20.65 -4.52
CA GLU A 74 3.23 21.51 -3.33
C GLU A 74 4.55 21.63 -2.56
N ASN A 75 5.45 20.65 -2.70
CA ASN A 75 6.71 20.59 -1.96
C ASN A 75 7.92 20.59 -2.91
N PRO A 76 8.21 21.69 -3.62
CA PRO A 76 9.34 21.75 -4.53
C PRO A 76 10.64 21.49 -3.76
N GLY A 77 11.41 20.50 -4.19
CA GLY A 77 12.66 20.10 -3.54
C GLY A 77 12.61 18.84 -2.71
N ILE A 78 11.43 18.28 -2.44
CA ILE A 78 11.27 17.03 -1.65
C ILE A 78 11.93 15.80 -2.31
N TYR A 79 12.45 15.92 -3.54
CA TYR A 79 13.04 14.85 -4.36
C TYR A 79 14.49 15.08 -4.73
N GLN A 80 15.17 16.03 -4.12
CA GLN A 80 16.53 16.39 -4.51
C GLN A 80 17.59 15.42 -3.97
N SER A 81 17.25 14.60 -2.99
CA SER A 81 18.16 13.61 -2.42
C SER A 81 17.52 12.24 -2.22
N LYS A 82 18.36 11.19 -2.16
CA LYS A 82 17.90 9.83 -1.83
C LYS A 82 17.22 9.75 -0.46
N GLU A 83 17.66 10.56 0.48
CA GLU A 83 17.08 10.64 1.83
C GLU A 83 15.66 11.20 1.78
N GLN A 84 15.43 12.27 1.03
CA GLN A 84 14.10 12.86 0.87
C GLN A 84 13.12 11.91 0.17
N ILE A 85 13.58 11.19 -0.86
CA ILE A 85 12.79 10.14 -1.51
C ILE A 85 12.45 9.03 -0.51
N HIS A 86 13.41 8.63 0.33
CA HIS A 86 13.16 7.64 1.39
C HIS A 86 12.12 8.14 2.40
N HIS A 87 12.21 9.39 2.85
CA HIS A 87 11.23 10.00 3.76
C HIS A 87 9.82 9.98 3.18
N LEU A 88 9.67 10.30 1.90
CA LEU A 88 8.36 10.25 1.25
C LEU A 88 7.83 8.81 1.15
N ASN A 89 8.69 7.84 0.83
CA ASN A 89 8.28 6.43 0.79
C ASN A 89 7.78 5.97 2.15
N VAL A 90 8.48 6.34 3.23
CA VAL A 90 8.03 6.05 4.60
C VAL A 90 6.71 6.76 4.91
N PHE A 91 6.57 8.02 4.51
CA PHE A 91 5.32 8.78 4.67
C PHE A 91 4.15 8.09 3.96
N LEU A 92 4.30 7.70 2.69
CA LEU A 92 3.26 6.98 1.93
C LEU A 92 2.94 5.62 2.57
N SER A 93 3.96 4.92 3.06
CA SER A 93 3.76 3.65 3.79
C SER A 93 2.94 3.83 5.06
N ARG A 94 3.15 4.95 5.79
CA ARG A 94 2.36 5.30 6.98
C ARG A 94 0.90 5.58 6.63
N LEU A 95 0.63 6.28 5.54
CA LEU A 95 -0.73 6.52 5.06
C LEU A 95 -1.43 5.21 4.69
N LEU A 96 -0.77 4.36 3.90
CA LEU A 96 -1.30 3.05 3.51
C LEU A 96 -1.62 2.19 4.75
N PHE A 97 -0.72 2.20 5.74
CA PHE A 97 -0.98 1.52 7.01
C PHE A 97 -2.23 2.07 7.70
N CYS A 98 -2.41 3.40 7.79
CA CYS A 98 -3.56 4.00 8.45
C CYS A 98 -4.88 3.63 7.77
N PHE A 99 -4.94 3.69 6.44
CA PHE A 99 -6.11 3.29 5.68
C PHE A 99 -6.45 1.81 5.88
N PHE A 100 -5.43 0.95 5.80
CA PHE A 100 -5.63 -0.48 6.03
C PHE A 100 -6.05 -0.78 7.47
N ALA A 101 -5.45 -0.09 8.44
CA ALA A 101 -5.70 -0.30 9.86
C ALA A 101 -7.13 0.08 10.29
N GLU A 102 -7.72 1.13 9.68
CA GLU A 102 -9.10 1.51 9.99
C GLU A 102 -10.13 0.52 9.44
N ASP A 103 -9.86 -0.12 8.29
CA ASP A 103 -10.77 -1.06 7.64
C ASP A 103 -10.64 -2.51 8.14
N THR A 104 -9.53 -2.86 8.78
CA THR A 104 -9.23 -4.24 9.20
C THR A 104 -9.35 -4.47 10.71
N GLY A 105 -9.83 -3.47 11.46
CA GLY A 105 -10.02 -3.58 12.90
C GLY A 105 -8.71 -3.53 13.71
N ILE A 106 -7.61 -3.06 13.11
CA ILE A 106 -6.37 -2.73 13.84
C ILE A 106 -6.59 -1.45 14.64
N PHE A 107 -7.30 -0.48 14.07
CA PHE A 107 -7.81 0.66 14.81
C PHE A 107 -9.17 0.30 15.46
N PRO A 108 -9.52 0.96 16.58
CA PRO A 108 -10.68 0.56 17.40
C PRO A 108 -12.04 0.86 16.78
N GLU A 109 -12.10 1.76 15.81
CA GLU A 109 -13.33 2.19 15.13
C GLU A 109 -13.10 2.20 13.61
N ASP A 110 -14.10 1.76 12.85
CA ASP A 110 -14.07 1.84 11.38
C ASP A 110 -13.97 3.29 10.90
N SER A 111 -13.15 3.54 9.90
CA SER A 111 -12.92 4.86 9.30
C SER A 111 -12.47 5.95 10.30
N ILE A 112 -11.89 5.56 11.45
CA ILE A 112 -11.47 6.51 12.48
C ILE A 112 -10.40 7.49 11.98
N PHE A 113 -9.46 7.02 11.16
CA PHE A 113 -8.40 7.85 10.60
C PHE A 113 -8.99 8.90 9.63
N THR A 114 -9.78 8.44 8.68
CA THR A 114 -10.42 9.29 7.67
C THR A 114 -11.36 10.31 8.30
N ASN A 115 -12.23 9.88 9.22
CA ASN A 115 -13.16 10.78 9.93
C ASN A 115 -12.42 11.81 10.77
N THR A 116 -11.36 11.42 11.49
CA THR A 116 -10.59 12.34 12.32
C THR A 116 -9.82 13.35 11.44
N LEU A 117 -9.25 12.91 10.31
CA LEU A 117 -8.63 13.80 9.33
C LEU A 117 -9.61 14.86 8.82
N VAL A 118 -10.81 14.45 8.41
CA VAL A 118 -11.85 15.37 7.90
C VAL A 118 -12.28 16.37 8.95
N GLN A 119 -12.48 15.92 10.20
CA GLN A 119 -12.98 16.76 11.29
C GLN A 119 -11.95 17.74 11.87
N HIS A 120 -10.66 17.42 11.74
CA HIS A 120 -9.57 18.16 12.41
C HIS A 120 -8.54 18.74 11.46
N THR A 121 -8.87 18.89 10.17
CA THR A 121 -8.05 19.59 9.20
C THR A 121 -8.90 20.51 8.33
N ASP A 122 -8.32 21.66 7.94
CA ASP A 122 -8.97 22.61 7.05
C ASP A 122 -9.11 22.06 5.62
N ASP A 123 -10.20 22.40 4.94
CA ASP A 123 -10.46 21.95 3.56
C ASP A 123 -9.41 22.41 2.56
N ASN A 124 -8.70 23.49 2.86
CA ASN A 124 -7.59 23.98 2.04
C ASN A 124 -6.30 23.15 2.19
N GLY A 125 -6.24 22.20 3.15
CA GLY A 125 -5.12 21.30 3.39
C GLY A 125 -3.93 21.91 4.14
N SER A 126 -4.01 23.20 4.52
CA SER A 126 -2.86 23.93 5.08
C SER A 126 -2.29 23.35 6.37
N ASP A 127 -3.10 22.65 7.14
CA ASP A 127 -2.78 22.05 8.45
C ASP A 127 -2.73 20.52 8.45
N ALA A 128 -3.07 19.89 7.33
CA ALA A 128 -3.13 18.41 7.22
C ALA A 128 -1.79 17.76 7.60
N HIS A 129 -0.66 18.34 7.21
CA HIS A 129 0.67 17.85 7.59
C HIS A 129 0.91 17.89 9.10
N LEU A 130 0.43 18.94 9.80
CA LEU A 130 0.56 19.06 11.26
C LEU A 130 -0.30 18.03 11.99
N PHE A 131 -1.49 17.76 11.47
CA PHE A 131 -2.36 16.70 11.98
C PHE A 131 -1.68 15.33 11.83
N LEU A 132 -1.16 15.01 10.64
CA LEU A 132 -0.49 13.74 10.36
C LEU A 132 0.76 13.55 11.23
N ASP A 133 1.58 14.59 11.43
CA ASP A 133 2.75 14.52 12.30
C ASP A 133 2.36 14.18 13.75
N LYS A 134 1.29 14.79 14.27
CA LYS A 134 0.76 14.50 15.61
C LYS A 134 0.22 13.08 15.71
N LEU A 135 -0.52 12.63 14.70
CA LEU A 135 -1.06 11.28 14.65
C LEU A 135 0.06 10.24 14.60
N PHE A 136 1.06 10.42 13.73
CA PHE A 136 2.18 9.49 13.63
C PHE A 136 3.02 9.43 14.91
N ALA A 137 3.19 10.57 15.59
CA ALA A 137 3.82 10.60 16.91
C ALA A 137 2.98 9.83 17.95
N ARG A 138 1.64 9.92 17.88
CA ARG A 138 0.75 9.14 18.75
C ARG A 138 0.87 7.64 18.49
N LEU A 139 0.92 7.23 17.22
CA LEU A 139 1.05 5.82 16.85
C LEU A 139 2.40 5.22 17.31
N ASP A 140 3.44 6.03 17.47
CA ASP A 140 4.75 5.60 18.01
C ASP A 140 4.84 5.64 19.54
N SER A 141 3.86 6.19 20.26
CA SER A 141 3.90 6.37 21.71
C SER A 141 2.76 5.65 22.44
N LYS A 142 3.09 5.04 23.58
CA LYS A 142 2.08 4.51 24.52
C LYS A 142 1.50 5.60 25.42
N ASP A 143 2.23 6.72 25.57
CA ASP A 143 1.81 7.82 26.42
C ASP A 143 0.74 8.67 25.72
N THR A 144 -0.38 8.86 26.39
CA THR A 144 -1.51 9.67 25.92
C THR A 144 -1.68 10.94 26.75
N THR A 145 -0.78 11.20 27.68
CA THR A 145 -0.88 12.35 28.62
C THR A 145 -0.86 13.66 27.86
N GLY A 146 -1.89 14.49 28.07
CA GLY A 146 -2.02 15.81 27.44
C GLY A 146 -2.42 15.80 25.96
N LEU A 147 -2.69 14.63 25.37
CA LEU A 147 -3.21 14.55 24.00
C LEU A 147 -4.69 14.92 23.95
N PRO A 148 -5.14 15.58 22.88
CA PRO A 148 -6.58 15.72 22.58
C PRO A 148 -7.25 14.35 22.50
N GLU A 149 -8.51 14.26 22.90
CA GLU A 149 -9.27 13.02 22.96
C GLU A 149 -9.28 12.27 21.62
N PHE A 150 -9.43 13.00 20.53
CA PHE A 150 -9.46 12.40 19.17
C PHE A 150 -8.15 11.74 18.77
N LEU A 151 -7.00 12.18 19.27
CA LEU A 151 -5.71 11.51 19.08
C LEU A 151 -5.50 10.37 20.08
N ALA A 152 -5.94 10.56 21.33
CA ALA A 152 -5.79 9.53 22.38
C ALA A 152 -6.49 8.22 22.04
N LYS A 153 -7.54 8.24 21.24
CA LYS A 153 -8.28 7.06 20.76
C LYS A 153 -7.45 6.11 19.88
N PHE A 154 -6.45 6.63 19.15
CA PHE A 154 -5.59 5.78 18.33
C PHE A 154 -4.70 4.89 19.19
N PRO A 155 -4.46 3.62 18.78
CA PRO A 155 -3.61 2.71 19.53
C PRO A 155 -2.12 3.05 19.35
N TYR A 156 -1.27 2.50 20.24
CA TYR A 156 0.16 2.39 19.96
C TYR A 156 0.41 1.27 18.96
N VAL A 157 1.17 1.56 17.91
CA VAL A 157 1.56 0.59 16.87
C VAL A 157 2.99 0.12 17.17
N ASN A 158 3.10 -1.12 17.62
CA ASN A 158 4.41 -1.72 17.90
C ASN A 158 5.14 -2.07 16.60
N GLY A 159 6.18 -1.32 16.25
CA GLY A 159 6.98 -1.54 15.03
C GLY A 159 7.90 -0.39 14.71
N GLY A 160 8.66 -0.50 13.62
CA GLY A 160 9.60 0.53 13.18
C GLY A 160 8.98 1.63 12.32
N LEU A 161 7.77 1.42 11.80
CA LEU A 161 7.18 2.29 10.77
C LEU A 161 7.02 3.76 11.22
N PHE A 162 6.62 3.99 12.47
CA PHE A 162 6.36 5.33 13.02
C PHE A 162 7.53 5.90 13.84
N ARG A 163 8.60 5.12 14.07
CA ARG A 163 9.73 5.49 14.95
C ARG A 163 10.50 6.72 14.46
N ASP A 164 10.76 6.80 13.16
CA ASP A 164 11.57 7.86 12.59
C ASP A 164 10.79 9.17 12.57
N LYS A 165 11.39 10.24 13.08
CA LYS A 165 10.81 11.59 13.08
C LYS A 165 10.95 12.20 11.68
N ILE A 166 10.03 11.84 10.81
CA ILE A 166 9.92 12.35 9.43
C ILE A 166 8.75 13.31 9.40
N SER A 167 8.98 14.55 8.98
CA SER A 167 7.90 15.53 8.82
C SER A 167 7.05 15.18 7.61
N SER A 168 5.74 15.27 7.78
CA SER A 168 4.78 15.09 6.68
C SER A 168 4.90 16.22 5.66
N PRO A 169 4.77 15.95 4.35
CA PRO A 169 4.77 16.98 3.33
C PRO A 169 3.55 17.90 3.48
N LYS A 170 3.66 19.14 2.99
CA LYS A 170 2.53 20.08 2.93
C LYS A 170 1.50 19.61 1.92
N PHE A 171 0.25 19.96 2.18
CA PHE A 171 -0.89 19.59 1.35
C PHE A 171 -1.53 20.84 0.76
N SER A 172 -1.90 20.76 -0.52
CA SER A 172 -2.88 21.67 -1.13
C SER A 172 -4.31 21.15 -0.85
N ALA A 173 -5.32 21.96 -1.15
CA ALA A 173 -6.72 21.55 -1.09
C ALA A 173 -6.98 20.29 -1.94
N LYS A 174 -6.35 20.20 -3.12
CA LYS A 174 -6.46 19.01 -4.00
C LYS A 174 -5.84 17.77 -3.38
N ALA A 175 -4.61 17.88 -2.84
CA ALA A 175 -3.94 16.77 -2.20
C ALA A 175 -4.74 16.25 -0.98
N ARG A 176 -5.29 17.17 -0.14
CA ARG A 176 -6.16 16.79 0.97
C ARG A 176 -7.42 16.08 0.50
N LYS A 177 -8.08 16.58 -0.55
CA LYS A 177 -9.27 15.94 -1.11
C LYS A 177 -8.99 14.51 -1.55
N ILE A 178 -7.90 14.27 -2.28
CA ILE A 178 -7.48 12.93 -2.71
C ILE A 178 -7.15 12.06 -1.50
N LEU A 179 -6.52 12.61 -0.45
CA LEU A 179 -6.24 11.88 0.78
C LEU A 179 -7.53 11.38 1.46
N VAL A 180 -8.59 12.19 1.48
CA VAL A 180 -9.91 11.81 1.98
C VAL A 180 -10.56 10.76 1.09
N GLU A 181 -10.55 10.95 -0.24
CA GLU A 181 -11.09 9.98 -1.21
C GLU A 181 -10.39 8.62 -1.11
N LEU A 182 -9.07 8.58 -0.82
CA LEU A 182 -8.34 7.35 -0.52
C LEU A 182 -8.87 6.65 0.73
N GLY A 183 -9.25 7.41 1.77
CA GLY A 183 -9.85 6.87 2.98
C GLY A 183 -11.26 6.30 2.78
N GLU A 184 -11.98 6.71 1.73
CA GLU A 184 -13.29 6.19 1.38
C GLU A 184 -13.23 4.83 0.63
N LEU A 185 -12.02 4.39 0.23
CA LEU A 185 -11.84 3.09 -0.41
C LEU A 185 -11.99 1.96 0.62
N GLN A 186 -12.44 0.79 0.14
CA GLN A 186 -12.53 -0.41 0.99
C GLN A 186 -11.18 -1.15 1.01
N TRP A 187 -10.26 -0.71 1.86
CA TRP A 187 -8.89 -1.24 1.94
C TRP A 187 -8.82 -2.72 2.31
N LYS A 188 -9.83 -3.25 3.01
CA LYS A 188 -9.96 -4.70 3.27
C LYS A 188 -10.07 -5.55 2.00
N ASN A 189 -10.51 -4.96 0.87
CA ASN A 189 -10.64 -5.62 -0.42
C ASN A 189 -9.39 -5.43 -1.30
N ILE A 190 -8.45 -4.59 -0.89
CA ILE A 190 -7.20 -4.32 -1.59
C ILE A 190 -6.15 -5.32 -1.11
N ASN A 191 -5.42 -5.92 -2.06
CA ASN A 191 -4.39 -6.89 -1.73
C ASN A 191 -3.17 -6.18 -1.10
N PRO A 192 -2.80 -6.49 0.17
CA PRO A 192 -1.64 -5.88 0.81
C PRO A 192 -0.31 -6.10 0.07
N ASP A 193 -0.20 -7.16 -0.72
CA ASP A 193 1.00 -7.49 -1.49
C ASP A 193 1.32 -6.43 -2.56
N ILE A 194 0.33 -5.61 -2.96
CA ILE A 194 0.55 -4.52 -3.92
C ILE A 194 1.16 -3.26 -3.30
N PHE A 195 1.16 -3.12 -1.96
CA PHE A 195 1.61 -1.88 -1.30
C PHE A 195 3.06 -1.54 -1.62
N GLY A 196 3.95 -2.54 -1.57
CA GLY A 196 5.37 -2.35 -1.92
C GLY A 196 5.56 -1.94 -3.37
N SER A 197 4.89 -2.62 -4.30
CA SER A 197 4.94 -2.31 -5.73
C SER A 197 4.30 -0.96 -6.05
N MET A 198 3.22 -0.60 -5.37
CA MET A 198 2.54 0.68 -5.50
C MET A 198 3.48 1.84 -5.10
N ILE A 199 4.12 1.77 -3.93
CA ILE A 199 5.07 2.78 -3.47
C ILE A 199 6.27 2.86 -4.44
N GLN A 200 6.83 1.73 -4.84
CA GLN A 200 7.95 1.69 -5.76
C GLN A 200 7.59 2.30 -7.12
N ALA A 201 6.45 1.96 -7.69
CA ALA A 201 5.99 2.48 -8.99
C ALA A 201 5.78 4.00 -8.93
N VAL A 202 5.20 4.50 -7.83
CA VAL A 202 4.95 5.92 -7.61
C VAL A 202 6.26 6.70 -7.48
N THR A 203 7.28 6.14 -6.81
CA THR A 203 8.50 6.87 -6.43
C THR A 203 9.67 6.72 -7.40
N THR A 204 9.73 5.68 -8.24
CA THR A 204 10.84 5.48 -9.18
C THR A 204 10.70 6.25 -10.49
N GLY A 205 9.60 6.97 -10.71
CA GLY A 205 9.36 7.71 -11.95
C GLY A 205 9.26 6.83 -13.20
N VAL A 206 9.14 5.52 -13.03
CA VAL A 206 8.89 4.58 -14.13
C VAL A 206 7.58 4.98 -14.77
N ASP A 207 7.67 5.42 -16.03
CA ASP A 207 6.63 5.83 -16.96
C ASP A 207 5.20 5.62 -16.42
N ARG A 208 4.62 6.65 -15.83
CA ARG A 208 3.27 6.62 -15.23
C ARG A 208 2.19 6.34 -16.28
N SER A 209 2.51 6.58 -17.56
CA SER A 209 1.69 6.12 -18.69
C SER A 209 1.55 4.59 -18.71
N LYS A 210 2.52 3.86 -18.15
CA LYS A 210 2.48 2.41 -18.04
C LYS A 210 1.73 1.91 -16.81
N LEU A 211 1.60 2.70 -15.74
CA LEU A 211 0.71 2.35 -14.64
C LEU A 211 -0.74 2.21 -15.11
N GLY A 212 -1.21 3.12 -15.97
CA GLY A 212 -2.50 2.99 -16.63
C GLY A 212 -2.58 1.86 -17.69
N GLN A 213 -1.45 1.53 -18.36
CA GLN A 213 -1.40 0.50 -19.40
C GLN A 213 -1.12 -0.91 -18.90
N HIS A 214 -0.45 -1.08 -17.75
CA HIS A 214 -0.30 -2.37 -17.09
C HIS A 214 -1.60 -2.83 -16.39
N TYR A 215 -2.56 -1.94 -16.28
CA TYR A 215 -3.86 -2.18 -15.65
C TYR A 215 -5.03 -2.03 -16.66
N THR A 216 -4.76 -1.87 -17.95
CA THR A 216 -5.72 -2.03 -19.06
C THR A 216 -5.41 -3.30 -19.81
#